data_a35d802fa5085a98731aee89a9b311ce
#
_entry.id   a35d802fa5085a98731aee89a9b311ce
#
_cell.length_a   1.000
_cell.length_b   1.000
_cell.length_c   1.000
_cell.angle_alpha   90.00
_cell.angle_beta   90.00
_cell.angle_gamma   90.00
#
_symmetry.space_group_name_H-M   'P 1'
#
loop_
_entity.id
_entity.type
_entity.pdbx_description
1 polymer ?
#
loop_
_entity_poly.entity_id
_entity_poly.type
_entity_poly.pdbx_seq_one_letter_code
_entity_poly.pdbx_strand_id
1 'polypeptide(L)'
;MTAVSESQNRPYLDEFVALLGDLQVLSEGRKISRYLRDFSWYSPILENALADTSVDAVVRPRNIDELTAVVALAARHRIPITMRGAGTGNYGQSLPLEQGIVVDIKGVAGILDVAEGRIAALPGTIMKSIEEAARGTGQELAVMPSTYRVATASGFISGGSGGLGAAAHGDLWSNNVLAVELITVEELPRTIRLEGADVNLILHMYGTVGVITRVEMRLVPAHTYEDVLVVFDDFEQCCRFGWELVDSDIHARLASLQQAPIPAMMTPITHEIPEGSHVALVWSDLDDAASMRALAESYGGTVKAWPEGATHITQFPYSHTILWSRKAEPESSWLQCEYASGDKDRFIEQVRAVTERYPGVFLQHIEINTSPDRTVRCMGIPPLVGLANHEEALDELISYCTGLGIYLLNPHSYVVEEGGFVGDTERMLALKQEVDPFGILNPGKLGESFFSDRTAVVVSSERDMRAPEQLSGE
;
A
#
# COMPACT_ATOMS: atom_id res chain seq x y z
N MET A 1 -26.82 2.62 22.50
CA MET A 1 -26.91 1.46 23.41
C MET A 1 -27.01 0.24 22.51
N THR A 2 -25.88 -0.26 22.03
CA THR A 2 -25.81 -1.44 21.19
C THR A 2 -25.82 -2.68 22.09
N ALA A 3 -26.74 -3.57 21.81
CA ALA A 3 -26.96 -4.81 22.53
C ALA A 3 -25.64 -5.61 22.59
N VAL A 4 -25.22 -5.94 23.80
CA VAL A 4 -24.24 -7.01 24.07
C VAL A 4 -24.92 -8.30 23.60
N SER A 5 -24.49 -8.84 22.46
CA SER A 5 -24.95 -10.14 22.00
C SER A 5 -24.62 -11.17 23.07
N GLU A 6 -25.59 -12.02 23.39
CA GLU A 6 -25.44 -13.19 24.28
C GLU A 6 -24.13 -13.92 23.96
N SER A 7 -23.38 -14.26 24.98
CA SER A 7 -22.15 -15.06 24.85
C SER A 7 -22.54 -16.43 24.24
N GLN A 8 -22.45 -16.53 22.93
CA GLN A 8 -22.49 -17.82 22.27
C GLN A 8 -21.34 -18.64 22.85
N ASN A 9 -21.66 -19.81 23.38
CA ASN A 9 -20.65 -20.76 23.87
C ASN A 9 -19.73 -21.14 22.71
N ARG A 10 -18.50 -20.61 22.72
CA ARG A 10 -17.46 -20.80 21.68
C ARG A 10 -16.34 -21.65 22.27
N PRO A 11 -16.50 -22.92 22.41
CA PRO A 11 -15.55 -23.80 23.11
C PRO A 11 -14.15 -23.80 22.48
N TYR A 12 -14.03 -23.46 21.20
CA TYR A 12 -12.74 -23.33 20.53
C TYR A 12 -11.88 -22.17 21.08
N LEU A 13 -12.48 -21.14 21.71
CA LEU A 13 -11.70 -20.05 22.33
C LEU A 13 -10.87 -20.58 23.51
N ASP A 14 -11.38 -21.52 24.25
CA ASP A 14 -10.66 -22.17 25.37
C ASP A 14 -9.43 -22.93 24.84
N GLU A 15 -9.51 -23.51 23.64
CA GLU A 15 -8.36 -24.18 23.01
C GLU A 15 -7.28 -23.16 22.60
N PHE A 16 -7.64 -21.96 22.07
CA PHE A 16 -6.67 -20.90 21.82
C PHE A 16 -6.04 -20.39 23.12
N VAL A 17 -6.82 -20.26 24.19
CA VAL A 17 -6.31 -19.88 25.51
C VAL A 17 -5.36 -20.95 26.04
N ALA A 18 -5.71 -22.22 25.92
CA ALA A 18 -4.82 -23.31 26.31
C ALA A 18 -3.51 -23.35 25.52
N LEU A 19 -3.57 -22.98 24.23
CA LEU A 19 -2.41 -22.94 23.33
C LEU A 19 -1.47 -21.76 23.63
N LEU A 20 -2.01 -20.56 23.82
CA LEU A 20 -1.24 -19.31 23.86
C LEU A 20 -1.15 -18.67 25.25
N GLY A 21 -2.07 -18.99 26.15
CA GLY A 21 -2.33 -18.36 27.44
C GLY A 21 -3.27 -17.15 27.34
N ASP A 22 -3.95 -16.85 28.44
CA ASP A 22 -5.01 -15.82 28.56
C ASP A 22 -4.59 -14.42 28.04
N LEU A 23 -3.33 -14.03 28.25
CA LEU A 23 -2.83 -12.72 27.84
C LEU A 23 -2.70 -12.56 26.33
N GLN A 24 -2.68 -13.67 25.59
CA GLN A 24 -2.51 -13.68 24.13
C GLN A 24 -3.84 -13.84 23.36
N VAL A 25 -4.94 -14.10 24.07
CA VAL A 25 -6.29 -14.23 23.48
C VAL A 25 -7.17 -13.13 24.05
N LEU A 26 -7.58 -12.18 23.20
CA LEU A 26 -8.43 -11.07 23.58
C LEU A 26 -9.83 -11.29 23.01
N SER A 27 -10.82 -11.54 23.86
CA SER A 27 -12.21 -11.81 23.45
C SER A 27 -13.20 -10.72 23.81
N GLU A 28 -12.79 -9.70 24.61
CA GLU A 28 -13.72 -8.69 25.12
C GLU A 28 -13.13 -7.27 25.21
N GLY A 29 -14.02 -6.29 25.26
CA GLY A 29 -13.78 -4.91 25.64
C GLY A 29 -13.07 -4.04 24.60
N ARG A 30 -12.62 -2.83 25.05
CA ARG A 30 -11.95 -1.83 24.18
C ARG A 30 -10.67 -2.35 23.51
N LYS A 31 -10.09 -3.43 24.01
CA LYS A 31 -8.86 -4.00 23.43
C LYS A 31 -9.11 -4.60 22.04
N ILE A 32 -10.33 -5.05 21.76
CA ILE A 32 -10.71 -5.65 20.47
C ILE A 32 -11.08 -4.55 19.45
N SER A 33 -11.73 -3.48 19.88
CA SER A 33 -12.29 -2.47 18.97
C SER A 33 -11.26 -1.84 18.02
N ARG A 34 -10.00 -1.76 18.42
CA ARG A 34 -8.91 -1.27 17.55
C ARG A 34 -8.60 -2.21 16.38
N TYR A 35 -8.97 -3.50 16.49
CA TYR A 35 -8.76 -4.49 15.44
C TYR A 35 -9.91 -4.53 14.43
N LEU A 36 -11.01 -3.84 14.73
CA LEU A 36 -12.16 -3.63 13.86
C LEU A 36 -12.08 -2.30 13.12
N ARG A 37 -10.91 -1.69 13.07
CA ARG A 37 -10.64 -0.43 12.35
C ARG A 37 -9.26 -0.48 11.71
N ASP A 38 -9.16 0.01 10.49
CA ASP A 38 -7.93 0.35 9.78
C ASP A 38 -8.10 1.74 9.15
N PHE A 39 -7.41 2.06 8.08
CA PHE A 39 -7.55 3.35 7.41
C PHE A 39 -8.54 3.33 6.23
N SER A 40 -9.39 2.31 6.10
CA SER A 40 -10.48 2.27 5.10
C SER A 40 -11.46 3.43 5.22
N TRP A 41 -11.53 4.10 6.38
CA TRP A 41 -12.31 5.32 6.56
C TRP A 41 -11.85 6.51 5.68
N TYR A 42 -10.72 6.41 4.98
CA TYR A 42 -10.37 7.37 3.93
C TYR A 42 -11.40 7.36 2.79
N SER A 43 -12.05 6.24 2.56
CA SER A 43 -13.20 6.08 1.69
C SER A 43 -14.48 6.10 2.52
N PRO A 44 -15.37 7.10 2.39
CA PRO A 44 -16.68 7.08 3.04
C PRO A 44 -17.53 5.87 2.64
N ILE A 45 -17.37 5.37 1.42
CA ILE A 45 -18.04 4.15 0.93
C ILE A 45 -17.59 2.94 1.75
N LEU A 46 -16.28 2.74 1.91
CA LEU A 46 -15.75 1.65 2.72
C LEU A 46 -16.05 1.79 4.20
N GLU A 47 -16.02 3.02 4.73
CA GLU A 47 -16.37 3.28 6.12
C GLU A 47 -17.79 2.79 6.44
N ASN A 48 -18.74 3.04 5.54
CA ASN A 48 -20.10 2.57 5.67
C ASN A 48 -20.21 1.05 5.47
N ALA A 49 -19.58 0.50 4.43
CA ALA A 49 -19.65 -0.91 4.10
C ALA A 49 -19.01 -1.81 5.18
N LEU A 50 -18.02 -1.29 5.92
CA LEU A 50 -17.26 -2.03 6.93
C LEU A 50 -17.65 -1.70 8.38
N ALA A 51 -18.71 -0.90 8.58
CA ALA A 51 -19.13 -0.41 9.90
C ALA A 51 -19.53 -1.53 10.88
N ASP A 52 -20.09 -2.63 10.38
CA ASP A 52 -20.66 -3.72 11.17
C ASP A 52 -19.70 -4.92 11.30
N THR A 53 -18.41 -4.75 11.02
CA THR A 53 -17.43 -5.82 11.18
C THR A 53 -17.30 -6.24 12.66
N SER A 54 -17.17 -7.53 12.89
CA SER A 54 -17.05 -8.12 14.23
C SER A 54 -16.02 -9.25 14.26
N VAL A 55 -15.56 -9.61 15.46
CA VAL A 55 -14.57 -10.66 15.67
C VAL A 55 -14.88 -11.44 16.94
N ASP A 56 -14.58 -12.73 16.96
CA ASP A 56 -14.75 -13.58 18.15
C ASP A 56 -13.61 -13.35 19.14
N ALA A 57 -12.38 -13.31 18.65
CA ALA A 57 -11.20 -13.02 19.43
C ALA A 57 -10.06 -12.48 18.56
N VAL A 58 -9.11 -11.83 19.23
CA VAL A 58 -7.80 -11.51 18.67
C VAL A 58 -6.78 -12.42 19.32
N VAL A 59 -6.06 -13.20 18.51
CA VAL A 59 -4.98 -14.10 18.94
C VAL A 59 -3.62 -13.54 18.56
N ARG A 60 -2.65 -13.64 19.46
CA ARG A 60 -1.34 -13.00 19.32
C ARG A 60 -0.20 -14.00 19.52
N PRO A 61 0.14 -14.79 18.49
CA PRO A 61 1.27 -15.70 18.53
C PRO A 61 2.59 -14.91 18.69
N ARG A 62 3.58 -15.52 19.33
CA ARG A 62 4.87 -14.91 19.66
C ARG A 62 6.02 -15.46 18.81
N ASN A 63 5.79 -16.57 18.12
CA ASN A 63 6.78 -17.25 17.26
C ASN A 63 6.05 -18.05 16.17
N ILE A 64 6.83 -18.63 15.26
CA ILE A 64 6.30 -19.42 14.12
C ILE A 64 5.58 -20.68 14.58
N ASP A 65 6.05 -21.35 15.63
CA ASP A 65 5.40 -22.57 16.12
C ASP A 65 4.00 -22.27 16.67
N GLU A 66 3.84 -21.22 17.46
CA GLU A 66 2.54 -20.75 17.95
C GLU A 66 1.64 -20.28 16.78
N LEU A 67 2.19 -19.57 15.80
CA LEU A 67 1.43 -19.15 14.61
C LEU A 67 0.91 -20.38 13.85
N THR A 68 1.78 -21.35 13.61
CA THR A 68 1.42 -22.59 12.92
C THR A 68 0.34 -23.37 13.68
N ALA A 69 0.45 -23.46 15.01
CA ALA A 69 -0.54 -24.13 15.84
C ALA A 69 -1.89 -23.37 15.86
N VAL A 70 -1.88 -22.03 15.84
CA VAL A 70 -3.09 -21.21 15.70
C VAL A 70 -3.79 -21.48 14.37
N VAL A 71 -3.05 -21.50 13.26
CA VAL A 71 -3.59 -21.78 11.93
C VAL A 71 -4.16 -23.21 11.86
N ALA A 72 -3.44 -24.22 12.39
CA ALA A 72 -3.92 -25.60 12.46
C ALA A 72 -5.22 -25.73 13.26
N LEU A 73 -5.30 -25.05 14.41
CA LEU A 73 -6.49 -25.07 15.26
C LEU A 73 -7.69 -24.42 14.57
N ALA A 74 -7.48 -23.25 13.92
CA ALA A 74 -8.52 -22.59 13.16
C ALA A 74 -8.99 -23.45 11.98
N ALA A 75 -8.08 -24.09 11.26
CA ALA A 75 -8.41 -25.00 10.16
C ALA A 75 -9.25 -26.20 10.63
N ARG A 76 -8.90 -26.80 11.78
CA ARG A 76 -9.66 -27.92 12.39
C ARG A 76 -11.11 -27.55 12.66
N HIS A 77 -11.35 -26.37 13.17
CA HIS A 77 -12.70 -25.88 13.52
C HIS A 77 -13.37 -25.07 12.41
N ARG A 78 -12.71 -24.88 11.24
CA ARG A 78 -13.20 -24.04 10.11
C ARG A 78 -13.51 -22.61 10.55
N ILE A 79 -12.66 -22.06 11.41
CA ILE A 79 -12.80 -20.69 11.93
C ILE A 79 -12.18 -19.73 10.94
N PRO A 80 -12.91 -18.69 10.47
CA PRO A 80 -12.33 -17.63 9.65
C PRO A 80 -11.13 -16.95 10.31
N ILE A 81 -10.08 -16.75 9.55
CA ILE A 81 -8.82 -16.11 9.99
C ILE A 81 -8.65 -14.81 9.22
N THR A 82 -8.46 -13.69 9.93
CA THR A 82 -7.98 -12.45 9.33
C THR A 82 -6.59 -12.13 9.87
N MET A 83 -5.59 -12.12 8.99
CA MET A 83 -4.23 -11.73 9.37
C MET A 83 -4.13 -10.21 9.55
N ARG A 84 -3.42 -9.76 10.58
CA ARG A 84 -3.24 -8.33 10.83
C ARG A 84 -1.84 -8.00 11.31
N GLY A 85 -1.20 -7.07 10.58
CA GLY A 85 0.00 -6.37 11.03
C GLY A 85 -0.35 -5.12 11.87
N ALA A 86 0.12 -3.95 11.44
CA ALA A 86 -0.20 -2.68 12.11
C ALA A 86 -1.61 -2.15 11.80
N GLY A 87 -2.28 -2.65 10.77
CA GLY A 87 -3.58 -2.17 10.32
C GLY A 87 -3.52 -0.78 9.68
N THR A 88 -2.46 -0.51 8.92
CA THR A 88 -2.25 0.75 8.19
C THR A 88 -2.83 0.73 6.78
N GLY A 89 -3.45 -0.37 6.36
CA GLY A 89 -4.13 -0.48 5.08
C GLY A 89 -5.37 0.39 5.01
N ASN A 90 -5.73 0.83 3.82
CA ASN A 90 -6.83 1.76 3.55
C ASN A 90 -7.94 1.20 2.65
N TYR A 91 -7.95 -0.12 2.44
CA TYR A 91 -8.99 -0.83 1.67
C TYR A 91 -9.77 -1.84 2.53
N GLY A 92 -9.64 -1.81 3.86
CA GLY A 92 -10.27 -2.79 4.75
C GLY A 92 -9.60 -4.16 4.72
N GLN A 93 -8.36 -4.27 4.22
CA GLN A 93 -7.65 -5.55 4.03
C GLN A 93 -7.57 -6.38 5.31
N SER A 94 -7.39 -5.72 6.45
CA SER A 94 -7.19 -6.35 7.75
C SER A 94 -8.43 -6.40 8.64
N LEU A 95 -9.62 -6.14 8.06
CA LEU A 95 -10.90 -6.21 8.77
C LEU A 95 -11.60 -7.54 8.53
N PRO A 96 -12.08 -8.22 9.60
CA PRO A 96 -12.77 -9.50 9.46
C PRO A 96 -14.18 -9.28 8.90
N LEU A 97 -14.47 -9.80 7.70
CA LEU A 97 -15.80 -9.71 7.08
C LEU A 97 -16.72 -10.84 7.57
N GLU A 98 -16.17 -12.01 7.84
CA GLU A 98 -16.91 -13.20 8.27
C GLU A 98 -16.67 -13.57 9.74
N GLN A 99 -16.47 -12.56 10.59
CA GLN A 99 -16.24 -12.76 12.02
C GLN A 99 -14.96 -13.61 12.29
N GLY A 100 -15.01 -14.70 13.07
CA GLY A 100 -13.87 -15.57 13.36
C GLY A 100 -12.78 -14.91 14.22
N ILE A 101 -11.51 -15.20 13.94
CA ILE A 101 -10.37 -14.66 14.69
C ILE A 101 -9.53 -13.68 13.86
N VAL A 102 -9.01 -12.63 14.54
CA VAL A 102 -7.92 -11.81 13.99
C VAL A 102 -6.61 -12.31 14.59
N VAL A 103 -5.64 -12.62 13.73
CA VAL A 103 -4.29 -13.00 14.13
C VAL A 103 -3.37 -11.78 14.05
N ASP A 104 -3.00 -11.23 15.21
CA ASP A 104 -2.04 -10.12 15.31
C ASP A 104 -0.61 -10.68 15.18
N ILE A 105 -0.02 -10.49 14.00
CA ILE A 105 1.27 -11.07 13.64
C ILE A 105 2.47 -10.36 14.28
N LYS A 106 2.29 -9.20 14.91
CA LYS A 106 3.38 -8.35 15.41
C LYS A 106 4.27 -9.03 16.46
N GLY A 107 3.77 -10.06 17.15
CA GLY A 107 4.56 -10.87 18.08
C GLY A 107 5.58 -11.78 17.40
N VAL A 108 5.38 -12.10 16.12
CA VAL A 108 6.25 -12.97 15.33
C VAL A 108 7.26 -12.10 14.56
N ALA A 109 8.22 -11.53 15.28
CA ALA A 109 9.14 -10.51 14.75
C ALA A 109 10.60 -10.85 15.04
N GLY A 110 11.48 -10.46 14.13
CA GLY A 110 12.93 -10.59 14.24
C GLY A 110 13.62 -10.58 12.88
N ILE A 111 14.86 -10.13 12.85
CA ILE A 111 15.74 -10.25 11.69
C ILE A 111 16.34 -11.65 11.72
N LEU A 112 16.28 -12.36 10.60
CA LEU A 112 16.78 -13.73 10.47
C LEU A 112 18.19 -13.77 9.89
N ASP A 113 18.44 -12.93 8.87
CA ASP A 113 19.71 -12.89 8.15
C ASP A 113 19.83 -11.56 7.39
N VAL A 114 21.05 -11.04 7.28
CA VAL A 114 21.42 -9.90 6.43
C VAL A 114 22.66 -10.30 5.62
N ALA A 115 22.53 -10.28 4.31
CA ALA A 115 23.58 -10.56 3.36
C ALA A 115 23.69 -9.45 2.32
N GLU A 116 24.71 -9.50 1.47
CA GLU A 116 24.83 -8.56 0.35
C GLU A 116 23.59 -8.68 -0.57
N GLY A 117 22.92 -7.55 -0.79
CA GLY A 117 21.72 -7.44 -1.63
C GLY A 117 20.44 -8.02 -1.04
N ARG A 118 20.44 -8.57 0.19
CA ARG A 118 19.29 -9.29 0.74
C ARG A 118 19.19 -9.18 2.26
N ILE A 119 17.96 -9.05 2.74
CA ILE A 119 17.61 -9.19 4.16
C ILE A 119 16.44 -10.16 4.32
N ALA A 120 16.50 -11.03 5.31
CA ALA A 120 15.43 -11.94 5.68
C ALA A 120 14.88 -11.59 7.06
N ALA A 121 13.57 -11.55 7.21
CA ALA A 121 12.89 -11.20 8.44
C ALA A 121 11.64 -12.06 8.69
N LEU A 122 11.23 -12.14 9.95
CA LEU A 122 9.95 -12.70 10.36
C LEU A 122 8.79 -11.74 9.99
N PRO A 123 7.58 -12.26 9.74
CA PRO A 123 6.47 -11.53 9.13
C PRO A 123 6.00 -10.31 9.93
N GLY A 124 6.05 -10.37 11.24
CA GLY A 124 5.63 -9.29 12.14
C GLY A 124 6.70 -8.21 12.38
N THR A 125 7.89 -8.35 11.78
CA THR A 125 8.97 -7.38 11.94
C THR A 125 8.57 -6.04 11.34
N ILE A 126 8.75 -4.96 12.11
CA ILE A 126 8.45 -3.60 11.64
C ILE A 126 9.48 -3.19 10.59
N MET A 127 9.03 -2.59 9.49
CA MET A 127 9.87 -2.19 8.36
C MET A 127 11.02 -1.27 8.77
N LYS A 128 10.80 -0.38 9.75
CA LYS A 128 11.86 0.46 10.33
C LYS A 128 13.00 -0.38 10.90
N SER A 129 12.70 -1.46 11.61
CA SER A 129 13.73 -2.32 12.19
C SER A 129 14.50 -3.11 11.12
N ILE A 130 13.85 -3.44 10.00
CA ILE A 130 14.49 -4.05 8.84
C ILE A 130 15.45 -3.06 8.18
N GLU A 131 14.99 -1.82 7.95
CA GLU A 131 15.82 -0.74 7.41
C GLU A 131 17.02 -0.42 8.29
N GLU A 132 16.83 -0.33 9.62
CA GLU A 132 17.92 -0.09 10.58
C GLU A 132 18.97 -1.21 10.56
N ALA A 133 18.53 -2.47 10.46
CA ALA A 133 19.43 -3.61 10.36
C ALA A 133 20.22 -3.61 9.03
N ALA A 134 19.55 -3.27 7.92
CA ALA A 134 20.20 -3.12 6.61
C ALA A 134 21.26 -2.00 6.64
N ARG A 135 20.89 -0.83 7.18
CA ARG A 135 21.81 0.32 7.29
C ARG A 135 23.03 0.03 8.15
N GLY A 136 22.91 -0.84 9.14
CA GLY A 136 24.02 -1.33 9.93
C GLY A 136 25.10 -2.09 9.11
N THR A 137 24.77 -2.51 7.89
CA THR A 137 25.70 -3.19 6.96
C THR A 137 26.10 -2.31 5.75
N GLY A 138 25.76 -1.03 5.76
CA GLY A 138 26.00 -0.12 4.63
C GLY A 138 25.02 -0.31 3.47
N GLN A 139 23.88 -0.97 3.71
CA GLN A 139 22.83 -1.20 2.73
C GLN A 139 21.50 -0.60 3.22
N GLU A 140 20.52 -0.49 2.36
CA GLU A 140 19.16 -0.06 2.69
C GLU A 140 18.12 -0.86 1.91
N LEU A 141 16.86 -0.83 2.35
CA LEU A 141 15.75 -1.42 1.60
C LEU A 141 15.56 -0.69 0.27
N ALA A 142 15.49 -1.42 -0.82
CA ALA A 142 15.19 -0.88 -2.14
C ALA A 142 13.82 -0.16 -2.14
N VAL A 143 12.83 -0.71 -1.44
CA VAL A 143 11.50 -0.10 -1.26
C VAL A 143 10.95 -0.38 0.13
N MET A 144 10.27 0.61 0.72
CA MET A 144 9.54 0.47 1.97
C MET A 144 8.29 1.38 1.98
N PRO A 145 7.23 1.04 2.73
CA PRO A 145 6.03 1.87 2.76
C PRO A 145 6.29 3.20 3.48
N SER A 146 5.56 4.25 3.14
CA SER A 146 5.62 5.53 3.88
C SER A 146 5.28 5.36 5.37
N THR A 147 4.51 4.33 5.71
CA THR A 147 4.17 3.92 7.07
C THR A 147 5.23 3.02 7.74
N TYR A 148 6.46 2.94 7.21
CA TYR A 148 7.51 2.01 7.64
C TYR A 148 7.79 1.99 9.15
N ARG A 149 7.51 3.08 9.85
CA ARG A 149 7.69 3.20 11.31
C ARG A 149 6.79 2.25 12.11
N VAL A 150 5.70 1.78 11.52
CA VAL A 150 4.72 0.90 12.18
C VAL A 150 4.32 -0.30 11.33
N ALA A 151 4.41 -0.22 10.00
CA ALA A 151 4.04 -1.30 9.09
C ALA A 151 4.93 -2.53 9.32
N THR A 152 4.32 -3.72 9.27
CA THR A 152 5.03 -5.00 9.34
C THR A 152 5.44 -5.47 7.95
N ALA A 153 6.48 -6.29 7.84
CA ALA A 153 6.97 -6.85 6.59
C ALA A 153 5.85 -7.57 5.80
N SER A 154 5.17 -8.53 6.42
CA SER A 154 4.07 -9.24 5.76
C SER A 154 2.89 -8.34 5.43
N GLY A 155 2.57 -7.33 6.28
CA GLY A 155 1.51 -6.37 6.02
C GLY A 155 1.80 -5.50 4.80
N PHE A 156 3.05 -5.09 4.60
CA PHE A 156 3.47 -4.34 3.42
C PHE A 156 3.36 -5.20 2.16
N ILE A 157 3.81 -6.45 2.19
CA ILE A 157 3.74 -7.37 1.05
C ILE A 157 2.28 -7.68 0.68
N SER A 158 1.46 -7.98 1.68
CA SER A 158 0.08 -8.43 1.45
C SER A 158 -0.89 -7.29 1.12
N GLY A 159 -0.58 -6.04 1.43
CA GLY A 159 -1.54 -4.93 1.28
C GLY A 159 -0.96 -3.63 0.74
N GLY A 160 0.34 -3.59 0.46
CA GLY A 160 1.01 -2.44 -0.14
C GLY A 160 1.29 -2.63 -1.62
N SER A 161 1.82 -1.59 -2.25
CA SER A 161 2.25 -1.62 -3.65
C SER A 161 3.60 -0.96 -3.85
N GLY A 162 3.67 0.37 -3.81
CA GLY A 162 4.87 1.17 -3.87
C GLY A 162 5.23 1.78 -2.51
N GLY A 163 6.18 2.69 -2.52
CA GLY A 163 6.62 3.39 -1.33
C GLY A 163 7.91 4.17 -1.55
N LEU A 164 8.53 4.53 -0.44
CA LEU A 164 9.84 5.18 -0.42
C LEU A 164 10.88 4.26 -1.06
N GLY A 165 11.63 4.77 -2.00
CA GLY A 165 12.55 4.02 -2.84
C GLY A 165 12.00 3.66 -4.21
N ALA A 166 10.68 3.76 -4.43
CA ALA A 166 10.08 3.43 -5.72
C ALA A 166 10.52 4.38 -6.85
N ALA A 167 10.91 5.60 -6.53
CA ALA A 167 11.49 6.53 -7.51
C ALA A 167 12.80 6.04 -8.11
N ALA A 168 13.62 5.29 -7.33
CA ALA A 168 14.90 4.76 -7.77
C ALA A 168 14.87 3.28 -8.15
N HIS A 169 14.01 2.48 -7.50
CA HIS A 169 14.10 1.02 -7.53
C HIS A 169 12.79 0.31 -7.90
N GLY A 170 11.74 1.08 -8.20
CA GLY A 170 10.42 0.53 -8.51
C GLY A 170 9.64 0.05 -7.28
N ASP A 171 8.49 -0.51 -7.54
CA ASP A 171 7.52 -0.99 -6.54
C ASP A 171 7.80 -2.43 -6.06
N LEU A 172 6.84 -3.06 -5.37
CA LEU A 172 6.97 -4.44 -4.89
C LEU A 172 7.16 -5.45 -6.03
N TRP A 173 6.50 -5.23 -7.19
CA TRP A 173 6.58 -6.11 -8.36
C TRP A 173 7.89 -5.95 -9.16
N SER A 174 8.70 -4.96 -8.81
CA SER A 174 10.02 -4.70 -9.41
C SER A 174 11.14 -5.57 -8.83
N ASN A 175 10.83 -6.81 -8.45
CA ASN A 175 11.76 -7.75 -7.81
C ASN A 175 12.37 -7.22 -6.49
N ASN A 176 11.62 -6.41 -5.76
CA ASN A 176 12.04 -5.90 -4.45
C ASN A 176 11.65 -6.83 -3.29
N VAL A 177 10.81 -7.83 -3.55
CA VAL A 177 10.56 -8.99 -2.70
C VAL A 177 11.18 -10.21 -3.40
N LEU A 178 12.22 -10.78 -2.81
CA LEU A 178 13.02 -11.84 -3.44
C LEU A 178 12.43 -13.23 -3.22
N ALA A 179 11.91 -13.46 -2.01
CA ALA A 179 11.27 -14.71 -1.64
C ALA A 179 10.32 -14.52 -0.45
N VAL A 180 9.37 -15.43 -0.34
CA VAL A 180 8.45 -15.54 0.79
C VAL A 180 8.27 -17.00 1.17
N GLU A 181 8.30 -17.31 2.46
CA GLU A 181 7.78 -18.58 2.96
C GLU A 181 6.40 -18.34 3.55
N LEU A 182 5.47 -19.23 3.27
CA LEU A 182 4.12 -19.21 3.83
C LEU A 182 3.74 -20.62 4.30
N ILE A 183 2.80 -20.69 5.25
CA ILE A 183 2.18 -21.93 5.65
C ILE A 183 0.76 -22.03 5.10
N THR A 184 0.37 -23.25 4.75
CA THR A 184 -1.00 -23.57 4.31
C THR A 184 -1.98 -23.52 5.47
N VAL A 185 -3.26 -23.25 5.17
CA VAL A 185 -4.34 -23.17 6.13
C VAL A 185 -5.04 -24.54 6.21
N GLU A 186 -4.34 -25.50 6.80
CA GLU A 186 -4.73 -26.89 6.93
C GLU A 186 -4.60 -27.34 8.40
N GLU A 187 -5.18 -28.49 8.74
CA GLU A 187 -5.02 -29.07 10.09
C GLU A 187 -3.57 -29.50 10.38
N LEU A 188 -2.81 -29.78 9.32
CA LEU A 188 -1.36 -30.01 9.35
C LEU A 188 -0.70 -29.07 8.36
N PRO A 189 -0.42 -27.81 8.75
CA PRO A 189 0.14 -26.80 7.84
C PRO A 189 1.48 -27.23 7.22
N ARG A 190 1.59 -27.04 5.92
CA ARG A 190 2.82 -27.27 5.15
C ARG A 190 3.48 -25.96 4.84
N THR A 191 4.80 -25.90 4.78
CA THR A 191 5.53 -24.72 4.33
C THR A 191 5.67 -24.76 2.80
N ILE A 192 5.37 -23.63 2.17
CA ILE A 192 5.59 -23.38 0.74
C ILE A 192 6.53 -22.18 0.63
N ARG A 193 7.52 -22.26 -0.26
CA ARG A 193 8.42 -21.16 -0.58
C ARG A 193 8.14 -20.69 -2.00
N LEU A 194 7.93 -19.37 -2.14
CA LEU A 194 7.78 -18.68 -3.41
C LEU A 194 9.02 -17.81 -3.65
N GLU A 195 9.55 -17.84 -4.86
CA GLU A 195 10.74 -17.09 -5.28
C GLU A 195 10.54 -16.49 -6.67
N GLY A 196 11.28 -15.43 -6.97
CA GLY A 196 11.24 -14.78 -8.27
C GLY A 196 9.82 -14.33 -8.65
N ALA A 197 9.37 -14.66 -9.86
CA ALA A 197 8.06 -14.24 -10.34
C ALA A 197 6.87 -14.84 -9.56
N ASP A 198 7.06 -15.97 -8.87
CA ASP A 198 5.99 -16.60 -8.09
C ASP A 198 5.61 -15.79 -6.86
N VAL A 199 6.50 -14.94 -6.36
CA VAL A 199 6.20 -13.98 -5.29
C VAL A 199 5.05 -13.04 -5.67
N ASN A 200 4.92 -12.71 -6.96
CA ASN A 200 3.86 -11.83 -7.45
C ASN A 200 2.45 -12.37 -7.17
N LEU A 201 2.31 -13.69 -7.00
CA LEU A 201 1.03 -14.34 -6.72
C LEU A 201 0.42 -13.97 -5.36
N ILE A 202 1.21 -13.38 -4.46
CA ILE A 202 0.75 -13.00 -3.11
C ILE A 202 0.85 -11.50 -2.83
N LEU A 203 1.48 -10.72 -3.73
CA LEU A 203 1.59 -9.27 -3.55
C LEU A 203 0.22 -8.61 -3.65
N HIS A 204 -0.10 -7.78 -2.68
CA HIS A 204 -1.37 -7.03 -2.62
C HIS A 204 -2.64 -7.91 -2.60
N MET A 205 -2.52 -9.19 -2.23
CA MET A 205 -3.65 -10.13 -2.15
C MET A 205 -4.38 -10.09 -0.81
N TYR A 206 -4.22 -9.03 -0.02
CA TYR A 206 -4.88 -8.78 1.27
C TYR A 206 -4.75 -9.93 2.29
N GLY A 207 -3.66 -10.73 2.16
CA GLY A 207 -3.43 -11.87 3.03
C GLY A 207 -4.43 -13.01 2.84
N THR A 208 -5.00 -13.16 1.65
CA THR A 208 -5.91 -14.28 1.30
C THR A 208 -5.17 -15.53 0.85
N VAL A 209 -3.89 -15.44 0.49
CA VAL A 209 -3.10 -16.53 -0.12
C VAL A 209 -1.98 -16.95 0.83
N GLY A 210 -2.27 -17.92 1.70
CA GLY A 210 -1.33 -18.47 2.67
C GLY A 210 -0.94 -17.49 3.80
N VAL A 211 -0.39 -18.00 4.87
CA VAL A 211 0.05 -17.20 6.02
C VAL A 211 1.57 -17.05 5.96
N ILE A 212 2.04 -15.84 5.73
CA ILE A 212 3.47 -15.54 5.58
C ILE A 212 4.21 -15.80 6.89
N THR A 213 5.31 -16.55 6.82
CA THR A 213 6.18 -16.90 7.95
C THR A 213 7.59 -16.33 7.83
N ARG A 214 8.04 -16.03 6.62
CA ARG A 214 9.35 -15.44 6.33
C ARG A 214 9.25 -14.54 5.08
N VAL A 215 9.99 -13.45 5.10
CA VAL A 215 10.09 -12.49 3.99
C VAL A 215 11.55 -12.26 3.68
N GLU A 216 11.92 -12.27 2.40
CA GLU A 216 13.24 -11.84 1.92
C GLU A 216 13.07 -10.64 1.01
N MET A 217 13.70 -9.52 1.36
CA MET A 217 13.63 -8.26 0.62
C MET A 217 14.97 -7.87 0.04
N ARG A 218 14.93 -7.17 -1.09
CA ARG A 218 16.12 -6.65 -1.77
C ARG A 218 16.72 -5.49 -0.99
N LEU A 219 18.05 -5.54 -0.84
CA LEU A 219 18.88 -4.44 -0.36
C LEU A 219 19.67 -3.82 -1.52
N VAL A 220 19.95 -2.53 -1.36
CA VAL A 220 20.79 -1.73 -2.24
C VAL A 220 21.84 -0.99 -1.40
N PRO A 221 22.91 -0.44 -1.97
CA PRO A 221 23.83 0.42 -1.21
C PRO A 221 23.09 1.56 -0.52
N ALA A 222 23.43 1.82 0.74
CA ALA A 222 22.78 2.90 1.50
C ALA A 222 23.30 4.27 1.08
N HIS A 223 22.38 5.21 0.92
CA HIS A 223 22.66 6.61 0.66
C HIS A 223 22.35 7.48 1.89
N THR A 224 22.88 8.69 1.88
CA THR A 224 22.53 9.73 2.86
C THR A 224 21.62 10.74 2.19
N TYR A 225 20.45 10.96 2.76
CA TYR A 225 19.42 11.78 2.13
C TYR A 225 19.16 13.10 2.85
N GLU A 226 18.74 14.09 2.10
CA GLU A 226 18.13 15.32 2.62
C GLU A 226 16.64 15.38 2.25
N ASP A 227 15.83 15.90 3.17
CA ASP A 227 14.44 16.26 2.92
C ASP A 227 14.40 17.60 2.19
N VAL A 228 13.82 17.68 1.00
CA VAL A 228 13.80 18.88 0.17
C VAL A 228 12.37 19.26 -0.20
N LEU A 229 12.06 20.54 -0.07
CA LEU A 229 10.83 21.17 -0.53
C LEU A 229 11.13 22.04 -1.74
N VAL A 230 10.56 21.71 -2.91
CA VAL A 230 10.68 22.54 -4.11
C VAL A 230 9.33 23.18 -4.40
N VAL A 231 9.28 24.50 -4.46
CA VAL A 231 8.07 25.30 -4.67
C VAL A 231 8.00 25.76 -6.12
N PHE A 232 6.82 25.61 -6.74
CA PHE A 232 6.54 25.99 -8.12
C PHE A 232 5.28 26.88 -8.20
N ASP A 233 5.31 27.85 -9.13
CA ASP A 233 4.12 28.64 -9.49
C ASP A 233 3.26 27.96 -10.57
N ASP A 234 3.83 27.00 -11.30
CA ASP A 234 3.19 26.24 -12.38
C ASP A 234 3.28 24.74 -12.11
N PHE A 235 2.11 24.07 -12.05
CA PHE A 235 2.08 22.64 -11.78
C PHE A 235 2.60 21.78 -12.93
N GLU A 236 2.46 22.23 -14.19
CA GLU A 236 3.04 21.52 -15.33
C GLU A 236 4.57 21.50 -15.24
N GLN A 237 5.20 22.61 -14.84
CA GLN A 237 6.65 22.65 -14.62
C GLN A 237 7.06 21.76 -13.45
N CYS A 238 6.25 21.68 -12.40
CA CYS A 238 6.44 20.73 -11.30
C CYS A 238 6.40 19.28 -11.80
N CYS A 239 5.45 18.94 -12.67
CA CYS A 239 5.34 17.61 -13.28
C CYS A 239 6.55 17.29 -14.17
N ARG A 240 6.99 18.25 -15.02
CA ARG A 240 8.18 18.08 -15.86
C ARG A 240 9.45 17.90 -15.04
N PHE A 241 9.61 18.68 -13.98
CA PHE A 241 10.70 18.49 -13.02
C PHE A 241 10.71 17.10 -12.41
N GLY A 242 9.57 16.64 -11.86
CA GLY A 242 9.47 15.31 -11.23
C GLY A 242 9.79 14.18 -12.21
N TRP A 243 9.34 14.28 -13.44
CA TRP A 243 9.68 13.33 -14.50
C TRP A 243 11.19 13.28 -14.75
N GLU A 244 11.82 14.44 -15.05
CA GLU A 244 13.25 14.51 -15.35
C GLU A 244 14.11 14.08 -14.16
N LEU A 245 13.67 14.36 -12.94
CA LEU A 245 14.38 13.92 -11.73
C LEU A 245 14.52 12.38 -11.72
N VAL A 246 13.45 11.66 -12.02
CA VAL A 246 13.46 10.19 -12.00
C VAL A 246 14.07 9.59 -13.26
N ASP A 247 13.99 10.29 -14.41
CA ASP A 247 14.58 9.85 -15.68
C ASP A 247 16.11 10.11 -15.73
N SER A 248 16.61 10.99 -14.88
CA SER A 248 18.03 11.35 -14.79
C SER A 248 18.84 10.35 -13.94
N ASP A 249 20.15 10.61 -13.82
CA ASP A 249 21.04 9.88 -12.91
C ASP A 249 21.05 10.43 -11.48
N ILE A 250 20.21 11.45 -11.17
CA ILE A 250 20.05 11.98 -9.81
C ILE A 250 19.33 10.96 -8.94
N HIS A 251 19.97 10.54 -7.86
CA HIS A 251 19.36 9.56 -6.96
C HIS A 251 18.38 10.24 -6.00
N ALA A 252 17.10 9.91 -6.14
CA ALA A 252 16.05 10.34 -5.25
C ALA A 252 15.24 9.13 -4.74
N ARG A 253 15.04 9.03 -3.44
CA ARG A 253 14.25 7.98 -2.80
C ARG A 253 12.75 8.28 -2.84
N LEU A 254 12.37 9.54 -3.08
CA LEU A 254 11.01 10.04 -3.21
C LEU A 254 10.95 11.22 -4.17
N ALA A 255 9.97 11.22 -5.05
CA ALA A 255 9.56 12.34 -5.88
C ALA A 255 8.02 12.42 -5.87
N SER A 256 7.47 13.25 -4.97
CA SER A 256 6.02 13.40 -4.74
C SER A 256 5.56 14.81 -5.08
N LEU A 257 4.64 14.93 -6.04
CA LEU A 257 4.18 16.19 -6.59
C LEU A 257 2.79 16.53 -6.07
N GLN A 258 2.62 17.75 -5.56
CA GLN A 258 1.40 18.21 -4.89
C GLN A 258 0.89 19.49 -5.53
N GLN A 259 -0.26 19.39 -6.21
CA GLN A 259 -0.93 20.56 -6.75
C GLN A 259 -1.57 21.41 -5.64
N ALA A 260 -1.54 22.75 -5.78
CA ALA A 260 -2.36 23.61 -4.93
C ALA A 260 -3.87 23.23 -5.06
N PRO A 261 -4.64 23.18 -3.98
CA PRO A 261 -4.32 23.64 -2.63
C PRO A 261 -3.77 22.56 -1.68
N ILE A 262 -3.38 21.37 -2.15
CA ILE A 262 -2.90 20.28 -1.27
C ILE A 262 -1.81 20.75 -0.30
N PRO A 263 -0.78 21.52 -0.72
CA PRO A 263 0.27 21.99 0.20
C PRO A 263 -0.27 22.81 1.38
N ALA A 264 -1.36 23.56 1.18
CA ALA A 264 -2.02 24.31 2.26
C ALA A 264 -2.70 23.41 3.32
N MET A 265 -2.98 22.15 2.98
CA MET A 265 -3.56 21.15 3.91
C MET A 265 -2.49 20.50 4.80
N MET A 266 -1.22 20.58 4.42
CA MET A 266 -0.06 19.97 5.11
C MET A 266 0.43 20.87 6.25
N THR A 267 -0.38 21.05 7.29
CA THR A 267 -0.18 22.05 8.36
C THR A 267 1.23 22.12 8.97
N PRO A 268 2.02 21.02 9.10
CA PRO A 268 3.36 21.13 9.67
C PRO A 268 4.38 21.90 8.80
N ILE A 269 4.12 22.04 7.50
CA ILE A 269 5.05 22.67 6.53
C ILE A 269 4.45 23.83 5.76
N THR A 270 3.16 24.14 5.94
CA THR A 270 2.46 25.19 5.19
C THR A 270 3.09 26.58 5.32
N HIS A 271 3.72 26.88 6.46
CA HIS A 271 4.34 28.20 6.72
C HIS A 271 5.55 28.50 5.81
N GLU A 272 6.14 27.49 5.19
CA GLU A 272 7.22 27.62 4.21
C GLU A 272 6.73 27.70 2.75
N ILE A 273 5.44 27.48 2.53
CA ILE A 273 4.85 27.39 1.20
C ILE A 273 4.01 28.63 0.93
N PRO A 274 4.33 29.44 -0.10
CA PRO A 274 3.48 30.56 -0.49
C PRO A 274 2.08 30.09 -0.87
N GLU A 275 1.08 30.91 -0.58
CA GLU A 275 -0.32 30.62 -0.92
C GLU A 275 -0.48 30.39 -2.44
N GLY A 276 -1.20 29.35 -2.81
CA GLY A 276 -1.46 28.99 -4.21
C GLY A 276 -0.29 28.28 -4.92
N SER A 277 0.85 28.09 -4.26
CA SER A 277 1.99 27.38 -4.86
C SER A 277 1.80 25.87 -4.87
N HIS A 278 2.39 25.23 -5.87
CA HIS A 278 2.54 23.78 -5.99
C HIS A 278 3.87 23.34 -5.38
N VAL A 279 4.01 22.07 -4.98
CA VAL A 279 5.27 21.59 -4.42
C VAL A 279 5.68 20.23 -4.96
N ALA A 280 6.99 20.03 -5.06
CA ALA A 280 7.57 18.70 -5.11
C ALA A 280 8.27 18.42 -3.77
N LEU A 281 7.93 17.28 -3.16
CA LEU A 281 8.61 16.73 -2.00
C LEU A 281 9.64 15.74 -2.53
N VAL A 282 10.92 16.00 -2.29
CA VAL A 282 12.03 15.21 -2.80
C VAL A 282 12.88 14.71 -1.64
N TRP A 283 13.09 13.40 -1.57
CA TRP A 283 14.04 12.81 -0.64
C TRP A 283 15.28 12.44 -1.43
N SER A 284 16.19 13.41 -1.53
CA SER A 284 17.34 13.40 -2.45
C SER A 284 18.60 12.92 -1.77
N ASP A 285 19.45 12.20 -2.51
CA ASP A 285 20.81 11.93 -2.06
C ASP A 285 21.58 13.23 -1.89
N LEU A 286 22.34 13.32 -0.79
CA LEU A 286 23.20 14.48 -0.51
C LEU A 286 24.30 14.67 -1.55
N ASP A 287 24.82 13.59 -2.13
CA ASP A 287 25.86 13.65 -3.15
C ASP A 287 25.33 14.27 -4.46
N ASP A 288 24.01 14.14 -4.71
CA ASP A 288 23.34 14.72 -5.89
C ASP A 288 22.65 16.07 -5.61
N ALA A 289 22.76 16.60 -4.40
CA ALA A 289 22.04 17.80 -3.98
C ALA A 289 22.21 19.00 -4.91
N ALA A 290 23.42 19.23 -5.43
CA ALA A 290 23.69 20.34 -6.36
C ALA A 290 23.00 20.13 -7.72
N SER A 291 23.04 18.92 -8.25
CA SER A 291 22.40 18.55 -9.53
C SER A 291 20.89 18.63 -9.43
N MET A 292 20.31 18.15 -8.32
CA MET A 292 18.87 18.22 -8.04
C MET A 292 18.40 19.69 -7.97
N ARG A 293 19.15 20.56 -7.25
CA ARG A 293 18.82 22.00 -7.16
C ARG A 293 18.88 22.68 -8.52
N ALA A 294 19.93 22.44 -9.30
CA ALA A 294 20.06 22.99 -10.64
C ALA A 294 18.93 22.52 -11.57
N LEU A 295 18.53 21.25 -11.47
CA LEU A 295 17.40 20.72 -12.22
C LEU A 295 16.11 21.42 -11.81
N ALA A 296 15.82 21.56 -10.51
CA ALA A 296 14.62 22.25 -10.01
C ALA A 296 14.55 23.71 -10.52
N GLU A 297 15.65 24.45 -10.42
CA GLU A 297 15.75 25.85 -10.90
C GLU A 297 15.51 25.93 -12.41
N SER A 298 15.98 24.97 -13.21
CA SER A 298 15.77 24.94 -14.66
C SER A 298 14.32 24.83 -15.09
N TYR A 299 13.47 24.29 -14.20
CA TYR A 299 12.01 24.21 -14.36
C TYR A 299 11.26 25.31 -13.57
N GLY A 300 11.96 26.34 -13.10
CA GLY A 300 11.36 27.47 -12.37
C GLY A 300 11.03 27.14 -10.90
N GLY A 301 11.53 26.02 -10.38
CA GLY A 301 11.35 25.64 -8.98
C GLY A 301 12.24 26.44 -8.03
N THR A 302 11.69 26.82 -6.88
CA THR A 302 12.44 27.43 -5.79
C THR A 302 12.70 26.38 -4.71
N VAL A 303 13.97 26.01 -4.52
CA VAL A 303 14.35 25.00 -3.54
C VAL A 303 14.42 25.63 -2.16
N LYS A 304 13.74 25.02 -1.20
CA LYS A 304 13.73 25.41 0.21
C LYS A 304 14.27 24.28 1.09
N ALA A 305 14.93 24.64 2.17
CA ALA A 305 15.30 23.69 3.20
C ALA A 305 14.02 23.13 3.87
N TRP A 306 14.09 21.89 4.31
CA TRP A 306 13.00 21.32 5.09
C TRP A 306 12.83 22.09 6.40
N PRO A 307 11.58 22.41 6.83
CA PRO A 307 11.36 23.24 8.00
C PRO A 307 11.92 22.61 9.26
N GLU A 308 12.66 23.39 10.07
CA GLU A 308 13.24 22.93 11.33
C GLU A 308 12.13 22.48 12.30
N GLY A 309 12.27 21.29 12.87
CA GLY A 309 11.30 20.71 13.80
C GLY A 309 10.03 20.16 13.14
N ALA A 310 9.88 20.28 11.82
CA ALA A 310 8.77 19.67 11.11
C ALA A 310 8.85 18.13 11.13
N THR A 311 7.70 17.50 10.96
CA THR A 311 7.61 16.05 10.75
C THR A 311 8.40 15.65 9.50
N HIS A 312 9.12 14.53 9.56
CA HIS A 312 9.91 14.03 8.44
C HIS A 312 9.09 13.92 7.15
N ILE A 313 9.70 14.18 6.01
CA ILE A 313 9.08 14.21 4.67
C ILE A 313 8.19 12.99 4.37
N THR A 314 8.55 11.82 4.89
CA THR A 314 7.79 10.57 4.71
C THR A 314 6.36 10.57 5.28
N GLN A 315 5.97 11.63 6.01
CA GLN A 315 4.63 11.77 6.57
C GLN A 315 3.66 12.55 5.66
N PHE A 316 4.06 12.86 4.44
CA PHE A 316 3.26 13.66 3.50
C PHE A 316 2.88 12.91 2.21
N PRO A 317 3.74 12.05 1.58
CA PRO A 317 3.47 11.39 0.31
C PRO A 317 2.52 10.18 0.46
N TYR A 318 2.14 9.60 -0.67
CA TYR A 318 1.25 8.44 -0.75
C TYR A 318 -0.07 8.71 -0.02
N SER A 319 -0.61 7.72 0.68
CA SER A 319 -1.88 7.86 1.40
C SER A 319 -1.85 8.86 2.58
N HIS A 320 -0.66 9.36 2.97
CA HIS A 320 -0.61 10.46 3.94
C HIS A 320 -1.19 11.77 3.38
N THR A 321 -1.06 12.02 2.07
CA THR A 321 -1.73 13.16 1.41
C THR A 321 -3.24 13.08 1.62
N ILE A 322 -3.84 11.88 1.51
CA ILE A 322 -5.26 11.69 1.76
C ILE A 322 -5.62 11.97 3.22
N LEU A 323 -4.78 11.57 4.17
CA LEU A 323 -4.98 11.90 5.58
C LEU A 323 -5.01 13.41 5.82
N TRP A 324 -4.10 14.17 5.20
CA TRP A 324 -4.08 15.62 5.30
C TRP A 324 -5.30 16.26 4.65
N SER A 325 -5.67 15.79 3.45
CA SER A 325 -6.87 16.24 2.75
C SER A 325 -8.14 15.98 3.57
N ARG A 326 -8.33 14.77 4.08
CA ARG A 326 -9.50 14.41 4.91
C ARG A 326 -9.60 15.20 6.21
N LYS A 327 -8.47 15.64 6.76
CA LYS A 327 -8.45 16.53 7.94
C LYS A 327 -8.89 17.96 7.59
N ALA A 328 -8.46 18.46 6.43
CA ALA A 328 -8.80 19.80 5.97
C ALA A 328 -10.22 19.85 5.39
N GLU A 329 -10.58 18.82 4.60
CA GLU A 329 -11.82 18.70 3.84
C GLU A 329 -12.48 17.34 4.15
N PRO A 330 -13.24 17.22 5.25
CA PRO A 330 -13.86 15.96 5.68
C PRO A 330 -14.82 15.34 4.65
N GLU A 331 -15.36 16.12 3.73
CA GLU A 331 -16.22 15.71 2.62
C GLU A 331 -15.42 15.27 1.37
N SER A 332 -14.10 15.13 1.47
CA SER A 332 -13.28 14.63 0.37
C SER A 332 -13.31 13.10 0.28
N SER A 333 -13.18 12.61 -0.95
CA SER A 333 -12.91 11.22 -1.29
C SER A 333 -11.52 11.13 -1.94
N TRP A 334 -11.21 10.05 -2.60
CA TRP A 334 -9.95 9.90 -3.32
C TRP A 334 -10.05 8.81 -4.38
N LEU A 335 -9.11 8.83 -5.32
CA LEU A 335 -8.89 7.74 -6.27
C LEU A 335 -7.42 7.33 -6.27
N GLN A 336 -7.14 6.24 -6.92
CA GLN A 336 -5.79 5.87 -7.30
C GLN A 336 -5.76 5.65 -8.79
N CYS A 337 -4.72 6.17 -9.45
CA CYS A 337 -4.62 6.07 -10.90
C CYS A 337 -3.15 5.96 -11.34
N GLU A 338 -2.95 5.53 -12.57
CA GLU A 338 -1.66 5.61 -13.24
C GLU A 338 -1.84 6.32 -14.58
N TYR A 339 -1.07 7.40 -14.74
CA TYR A 339 -0.98 8.15 -15.98
C TYR A 339 -0.08 7.42 -16.98
N ALA A 340 0.03 7.95 -18.19
CA ALA A 340 0.90 7.38 -19.21
C ALA A 340 2.32 7.18 -18.70
N SER A 341 2.81 5.96 -18.78
CA SER A 341 4.16 5.54 -18.40
C SER A 341 5.08 5.59 -19.63
N GLY A 342 6.33 6.09 -19.47
CA GLY A 342 7.32 6.20 -20.55
C GLY A 342 7.01 7.24 -21.61
N ASP A 343 5.91 7.99 -21.49
CA ASP A 343 5.49 9.04 -22.42
C ASP A 343 5.19 10.34 -21.66
N LYS A 344 6.20 11.18 -21.52
CA LYS A 344 6.13 12.44 -20.78
C LYS A 344 5.08 13.41 -21.33
N ASP A 345 5.00 13.56 -22.64
CA ASP A 345 4.07 14.52 -23.24
C ASP A 345 2.63 14.05 -23.05
N ARG A 346 2.36 12.77 -23.20
CA ARG A 346 1.05 12.17 -22.94
C ARG A 346 0.66 12.29 -21.46
N PHE A 347 1.58 12.04 -20.54
CA PHE A 347 1.37 12.27 -19.09
C PHE A 347 0.94 13.71 -18.82
N ILE A 348 1.67 14.69 -19.35
CA ILE A 348 1.35 16.12 -19.17
C ILE A 348 -0.01 16.49 -19.78
N GLU A 349 -0.34 15.97 -20.96
CA GLU A 349 -1.66 16.16 -21.57
C GLU A 349 -2.79 15.62 -20.68
N GLN A 350 -2.62 14.42 -20.12
CA GLN A 350 -3.60 13.80 -19.22
C GLN A 350 -3.80 14.64 -17.94
N VAL A 351 -2.71 15.05 -17.30
CA VAL A 351 -2.76 15.92 -16.10
C VAL A 351 -3.49 17.21 -16.38
N ARG A 352 -3.16 17.89 -17.50
CA ARG A 352 -3.80 19.13 -17.93
C ARG A 352 -5.29 18.93 -18.18
N ALA A 353 -5.67 17.93 -18.96
CA ALA A 353 -7.07 17.64 -19.31
C ALA A 353 -7.95 17.39 -18.08
N VAL A 354 -7.45 16.62 -17.11
CA VAL A 354 -8.20 16.35 -15.86
C VAL A 354 -8.29 17.63 -15.01
N THR A 355 -7.20 18.38 -14.88
CA THR A 355 -7.19 19.63 -14.09
C THR A 355 -8.15 20.69 -14.66
N GLU A 356 -8.20 20.84 -15.99
CA GLU A 356 -9.10 21.77 -16.66
C GLU A 356 -10.58 21.32 -16.56
N ARG A 357 -10.85 20.02 -16.61
CA ARG A 357 -12.21 19.47 -16.55
C ARG A 357 -12.81 19.50 -15.14
N TYR A 358 -11.98 19.31 -14.11
CA TYR A 358 -12.38 19.19 -12.71
C TYR A 358 -11.60 20.13 -11.79
N PRO A 359 -11.62 21.47 -12.06
CA PRO A 359 -10.84 22.43 -11.28
C PRO A 359 -11.32 22.48 -9.82
N GLY A 360 -10.39 22.33 -8.87
CA GLY A 360 -10.67 22.33 -7.44
C GLY A 360 -11.40 21.09 -6.90
N VAL A 361 -11.80 20.16 -7.76
CA VAL A 361 -12.41 18.88 -7.40
C VAL A 361 -11.39 17.77 -7.40
N PHE A 362 -10.70 17.55 -8.52
CA PHE A 362 -9.62 16.58 -8.66
C PHE A 362 -8.29 17.28 -8.38
N LEU A 363 -7.73 17.05 -7.21
CA LEU A 363 -6.47 17.66 -6.83
C LEU A 363 -5.31 16.72 -7.17
N GLN A 364 -4.42 17.18 -8.05
CA GLN A 364 -3.31 16.35 -8.50
C GLN A 364 -2.32 16.09 -7.36
N HIS A 365 -2.19 14.82 -6.99
CA HIS A 365 -1.10 14.29 -6.18
C HIS A 365 -0.48 13.13 -6.94
N ILE A 366 0.79 13.24 -7.29
CA ILE A 366 1.46 12.31 -8.20
C ILE A 366 2.79 11.87 -7.60
N GLU A 367 2.97 10.56 -7.49
CA GLU A 367 4.24 9.92 -7.12
C GLU A 367 4.95 9.49 -8.40
N ILE A 368 6.14 10.05 -8.65
CA ILE A 368 6.94 9.66 -9.81
C ILE A 368 7.86 8.51 -9.38
N ASN A 369 7.70 7.40 -10.06
CA ASN A 369 8.40 6.15 -9.79
C ASN A 369 9.14 5.67 -11.04
N THR A 370 9.91 4.59 -10.91
CA THR A 370 10.53 3.90 -12.04
C THR A 370 10.10 2.44 -12.08
N SER A 371 10.32 1.79 -13.19
CA SER A 371 10.24 0.32 -13.36
C SER A 371 11.64 -0.28 -13.54
N PRO A 372 11.78 -1.62 -13.52
CA PRO A 372 13.09 -2.27 -13.66
C PRO A 372 13.85 -1.93 -14.93
N ASP A 373 13.13 -1.62 -16.02
CA ASP A 373 13.69 -1.18 -17.30
C ASP A 373 13.95 0.33 -17.38
N ARG A 374 13.84 1.04 -16.24
CA ARG A 374 14.00 2.49 -16.12
C ARG A 374 12.89 3.33 -16.77
N THR A 375 11.77 2.72 -17.13
CA THR A 375 10.60 3.49 -17.58
C THR A 375 10.03 4.32 -16.45
N VAL A 376 9.86 5.62 -16.64
CA VAL A 376 9.23 6.53 -15.67
C VAL A 376 7.75 6.24 -15.59
N ARG A 377 7.23 6.11 -14.38
CA ARG A 377 5.84 5.83 -14.06
C ARG A 377 5.26 6.93 -13.17
N CYS A 378 4.05 7.35 -13.47
CA CYS A 378 3.36 8.43 -12.76
C CYS A 378 2.11 7.90 -12.08
N MET A 379 2.20 7.61 -10.78
CA MET A 379 1.08 7.12 -10.00
C MET A 379 0.35 8.28 -9.31
N GLY A 380 -0.93 8.47 -9.62
CA GLY A 380 -1.78 9.46 -8.98
C GLY A 380 -2.50 8.88 -7.76
N ILE A 381 -2.58 9.68 -6.68
CA ILE A 381 -3.40 9.41 -5.51
C ILE A 381 -4.17 10.71 -5.17
N PRO A 382 -5.02 11.18 -6.11
CA PRO A 382 -5.68 12.47 -5.99
C PRO A 382 -6.73 12.51 -4.89
N PRO A 383 -6.72 13.50 -3.99
CA PRO A 383 -7.90 13.87 -3.23
C PRO A 383 -9.00 14.40 -4.16
N LEU A 384 -10.25 13.99 -3.89
CA LEU A 384 -11.45 14.42 -4.60
C LEU A 384 -12.32 15.25 -3.66
N VAL A 385 -12.30 16.56 -3.81
CA VAL A 385 -13.03 17.48 -2.94
C VAL A 385 -14.52 17.48 -3.32
N GLY A 386 -15.38 17.34 -2.31
CA GLY A 386 -16.83 17.39 -2.47
C GLY A 386 -17.48 16.14 -3.07
N LEU A 387 -16.74 15.06 -3.31
CA LEU A 387 -17.28 13.83 -3.92
C LEU A 387 -17.48 12.66 -2.93
N ALA A 388 -17.39 12.91 -1.64
CA ALA A 388 -17.46 11.84 -0.62
C ALA A 388 -18.73 10.97 -0.69
N ASN A 389 -19.87 11.56 -1.09
CA ASN A 389 -21.18 10.91 -1.11
C ASN A 389 -21.90 11.09 -2.48
N HIS A 390 -21.15 11.25 -3.55
CA HIS A 390 -21.68 11.52 -4.90
C HIS A 390 -21.22 10.44 -5.89
N GLU A 391 -21.78 9.23 -5.79
CA GLU A 391 -21.39 8.08 -6.62
C GLU A 391 -21.53 8.37 -8.13
N GLU A 392 -22.62 8.97 -8.60
CA GLU A 392 -22.82 9.31 -10.01
C GLU A 392 -21.74 10.26 -10.54
N ALA A 393 -21.34 11.27 -9.76
CA ALA A 393 -20.31 12.21 -10.15
C ALA A 393 -18.92 11.56 -10.12
N LEU A 394 -18.71 10.61 -9.21
CA LEU A 394 -17.49 9.79 -9.17
C LEU A 394 -17.40 8.89 -10.40
N ASP A 395 -18.48 8.24 -10.80
CA ASP A 395 -18.56 7.39 -11.99
C ASP A 395 -18.32 8.19 -13.29
N GLU A 396 -18.89 9.42 -13.39
CA GLU A 396 -18.61 10.32 -14.51
C GLU A 396 -17.11 10.67 -14.60
N LEU A 397 -16.50 11.01 -13.46
CA LEU A 397 -15.09 11.34 -13.37
C LEU A 397 -14.21 10.13 -13.76
N ILE A 398 -14.52 8.94 -13.25
CA ILE A 398 -13.84 7.69 -13.58
C ILE A 398 -13.93 7.43 -15.09
N SER A 399 -15.13 7.55 -15.67
CA SER A 399 -15.36 7.35 -17.10
C SER A 399 -14.55 8.34 -17.95
N TYR A 400 -14.49 9.62 -17.52
CA TYR A 400 -13.70 10.63 -18.20
C TYR A 400 -12.21 10.32 -18.17
N CYS A 401 -11.66 10.00 -17.01
CA CYS A 401 -10.24 9.64 -16.85
C CYS A 401 -9.86 8.39 -17.67
N THR A 402 -10.72 7.36 -17.63
CA THR A 402 -10.55 6.15 -18.45
C THR A 402 -10.58 6.48 -19.94
N GLY A 403 -11.46 7.38 -20.39
CA GLY A 403 -11.53 7.86 -21.77
C GLY A 403 -10.26 8.60 -22.24
N LEU A 404 -9.50 9.18 -21.30
CA LEU A 404 -8.17 9.75 -21.55
C LEU A 404 -7.04 8.71 -21.58
N GLY A 405 -7.33 7.43 -21.33
CA GLY A 405 -6.34 6.37 -21.21
C GLY A 405 -5.59 6.39 -19.86
N ILE A 406 -6.15 7.02 -18.82
CA ILE A 406 -5.63 6.93 -17.46
C ILE A 406 -6.13 5.62 -16.86
N TYR A 407 -5.22 4.79 -16.36
CA TYR A 407 -5.61 3.57 -15.66
C TYR A 407 -6.08 3.89 -14.25
N LEU A 408 -7.24 3.39 -13.86
CA LEU A 408 -7.84 3.66 -12.56
C LEU A 408 -7.86 2.42 -11.68
N LEU A 409 -7.53 2.64 -10.42
CA LEU A 409 -7.62 1.67 -9.35
C LEU A 409 -8.70 2.14 -8.39
N ASN A 410 -9.66 1.26 -8.05
CA ASN A 410 -10.78 1.62 -7.21
C ASN A 410 -10.43 1.42 -5.72
N PRO A 411 -10.17 2.50 -4.97
CA PRO A 411 -9.87 2.41 -3.53
C PRO A 411 -11.13 2.27 -2.66
N HIS A 412 -12.32 2.15 -3.26
CA HIS A 412 -13.61 2.08 -2.58
C HIS A 412 -14.14 0.65 -2.49
N SER A 413 -13.35 -0.35 -2.90
CA SER A 413 -13.66 -1.76 -2.74
C SER A 413 -12.69 -2.45 -1.80
N TYR A 414 -13.21 -3.35 -0.97
CA TYR A 414 -12.42 -4.28 -0.17
C TYR A 414 -12.19 -5.62 -0.90
N VAL A 415 -12.67 -5.75 -2.12
CA VAL A 415 -12.50 -6.92 -2.98
C VAL A 415 -11.29 -6.69 -3.88
N VAL A 416 -10.34 -7.62 -3.87
CA VAL A 416 -9.02 -7.47 -4.51
C VAL A 416 -9.13 -7.12 -5.99
N GLU A 417 -9.89 -7.89 -6.75
CA GLU A 417 -10.03 -7.71 -8.21
C GLU A 417 -10.81 -6.44 -8.57
N GLU A 418 -11.77 -6.03 -7.75
CA GLU A 418 -12.49 -4.77 -7.94
C GLU A 418 -11.61 -3.55 -7.65
N GLY A 419 -10.59 -3.72 -6.81
CA GLY A 419 -9.56 -2.72 -6.55
C GLY A 419 -8.64 -2.46 -7.74
N GLY A 420 -8.69 -3.30 -8.79
CA GLY A 420 -7.91 -3.16 -10.02
C GLY A 420 -6.47 -3.70 -9.93
N PHE A 421 -6.08 -4.31 -8.82
CA PHE A 421 -4.79 -4.99 -8.68
C PHE A 421 -4.93 -6.46 -9.03
N VAL A 422 -4.99 -6.78 -10.31
CA VAL A 422 -5.14 -8.16 -10.78
C VAL A 422 -3.84 -8.60 -11.45
N GLY A 423 -3.35 -9.78 -11.04
CA GLY A 423 -2.21 -10.45 -11.64
C GLY A 423 -2.61 -11.67 -12.47
N ASP A 424 -1.77 -12.70 -12.46
CA ASP A 424 -2.07 -14.01 -13.05
C ASP A 424 -3.15 -14.73 -12.22
N THR A 425 -4.42 -14.41 -12.52
CA THR A 425 -5.58 -14.85 -11.74
C THR A 425 -5.71 -16.37 -11.69
N GLU A 426 -5.36 -17.08 -12.79
CA GLU A 426 -5.43 -18.54 -12.83
C GLU A 426 -4.42 -19.16 -11.84
N ARG A 427 -3.17 -18.68 -11.84
CA ARG A 427 -2.13 -19.16 -10.92
C ARG A 427 -2.40 -18.71 -9.48
N MET A 428 -2.92 -17.48 -9.28
CA MET A 428 -3.33 -16.98 -7.96
C MET A 428 -4.45 -17.85 -7.37
N LEU A 429 -5.47 -18.19 -8.18
CA LEU A 429 -6.57 -19.06 -7.75
C LEU A 429 -6.07 -20.48 -7.44
N ALA A 430 -5.22 -21.05 -8.31
CA ALA A 430 -4.64 -22.36 -8.07
C ALA A 430 -3.84 -22.40 -6.75
N LEU A 431 -3.02 -21.39 -6.50
CA LEU A 431 -2.27 -21.26 -5.26
C LEU A 431 -3.22 -21.07 -4.06
N LYS A 432 -4.26 -20.21 -4.18
CA LYS A 432 -5.27 -20.04 -3.12
C LYS A 432 -5.94 -21.35 -2.74
N GLN A 433 -6.35 -22.14 -3.74
CA GLN A 433 -7.00 -23.45 -3.51
C GLN A 433 -6.04 -24.46 -2.86
N GLU A 434 -4.75 -24.41 -3.22
CA GLU A 434 -3.73 -25.24 -2.62
C GLU A 434 -3.45 -24.89 -1.17
N VAL A 435 -3.31 -23.57 -0.86
CA VAL A 435 -2.88 -23.11 0.46
C VAL A 435 -4.00 -22.89 1.45
N ASP A 436 -5.24 -22.75 0.98
CA ASP A 436 -6.43 -22.57 1.82
C ASP A 436 -7.62 -23.36 1.28
N PRO A 437 -7.56 -24.71 1.37
CA PRO A 437 -8.59 -25.58 0.80
C PRO A 437 -9.97 -25.42 1.46
N PHE A 438 -10.03 -24.74 2.60
CA PHE A 438 -11.27 -24.49 3.32
C PHE A 438 -11.85 -23.09 3.09
N GLY A 439 -11.14 -22.21 2.41
CA GLY A 439 -11.58 -20.85 2.12
C GLY A 439 -11.75 -19.96 3.37
N ILE A 440 -11.04 -20.26 4.46
CA ILE A 440 -11.20 -19.56 5.75
C ILE A 440 -10.18 -18.44 5.97
N LEU A 441 -9.20 -18.26 5.09
CA LEU A 441 -8.19 -17.21 5.22
C LEU A 441 -8.70 -15.93 4.57
N ASN A 442 -8.96 -14.93 5.40
CA ASN A 442 -9.49 -13.60 5.07
C ASN A 442 -10.67 -13.65 4.08
N PRO A 443 -11.74 -14.43 4.39
CA PRO A 443 -12.85 -14.65 3.48
C PRO A 443 -13.59 -13.33 3.17
N GLY A 444 -14.25 -13.29 1.99
CA GLY A 444 -14.98 -12.12 1.51
C GLY A 444 -14.10 -11.04 0.84
N LYS A 445 -12.77 -11.23 0.75
CA LYS A 445 -11.84 -10.31 0.06
C LYS A 445 -11.58 -10.67 -1.40
N LEU A 446 -12.01 -11.83 -1.85
CA LEU A 446 -12.01 -12.27 -3.23
C LEU A 446 -13.45 -12.38 -3.68
N GLY A 447 -13.81 -11.77 -4.80
CA GLY A 447 -15.16 -11.78 -5.34
C GLY A 447 -15.47 -13.05 -6.13
N GLU A 448 -16.73 -13.19 -6.53
CA GLU A 448 -17.18 -14.32 -7.35
C GLU A 448 -16.46 -14.38 -8.72
N SER A 449 -16.12 -13.22 -9.27
CA SER A 449 -15.38 -13.10 -10.53
C SER A 449 -13.98 -13.69 -10.43
N PHE A 450 -13.32 -13.60 -9.29
CA PHE A 450 -12.02 -14.24 -9.07
C PHE A 450 -12.07 -15.76 -9.26
N PHE A 451 -13.20 -16.38 -8.95
CA PHE A 451 -13.41 -17.83 -9.07
C PHE A 451 -14.02 -18.24 -10.41
N SER A 452 -14.70 -17.34 -11.12
CA SER A 452 -15.49 -17.65 -12.32
C SER A 452 -14.89 -17.14 -13.62
N ASP A 453 -14.13 -16.04 -13.58
CA ASP A 453 -13.62 -15.39 -14.80
C ASP A 453 -12.14 -15.73 -15.06
N ARG A 454 -11.91 -16.50 -16.11
CA ARG A 454 -10.58 -16.87 -16.59
C ARG A 454 -9.98 -15.84 -17.56
N THR A 455 -10.69 -14.74 -17.81
CA THR A 455 -10.29 -13.70 -18.77
C THR A 455 -9.76 -12.42 -18.12
N ALA A 456 -9.56 -12.42 -16.79
CA ALA A 456 -8.99 -11.27 -16.11
C ALA A 456 -7.61 -10.93 -16.68
N VAL A 457 -7.39 -9.65 -16.89
CA VAL A 457 -6.17 -9.10 -17.52
C VAL A 457 -4.94 -9.57 -16.76
N VAL A 458 -4.09 -10.35 -17.40
CA VAL A 458 -2.80 -10.76 -16.85
C VAL A 458 -1.91 -9.53 -16.75
N VAL A 459 -1.67 -9.07 -15.55
CA VAL A 459 -0.58 -8.14 -15.30
C VAL A 459 0.68 -8.98 -15.17
N SER A 460 1.50 -9.03 -16.22
CA SER A 460 2.78 -9.75 -16.19
C SER A 460 3.72 -9.16 -15.15
N SER A 461 4.76 -9.88 -14.76
CA SER A 461 5.84 -9.37 -13.88
C SER A 461 6.55 -8.14 -14.48
N GLU A 462 6.47 -7.97 -15.77
CA GLU A 462 6.60 -6.71 -16.49
C GLU A 462 5.18 -6.15 -16.58
N ARG A 463 4.80 -5.26 -15.68
CA ARG A 463 3.54 -4.52 -15.77
C ARG A 463 3.51 -3.80 -17.10
N ASP A 464 3.05 -4.46 -18.14
CA ASP A 464 2.69 -3.82 -19.39
C ASP A 464 1.36 -3.11 -19.17
N MET A 465 1.42 -2.03 -18.37
CA MET A 465 0.30 -1.12 -18.15
C MET A 465 0.17 -0.21 -19.36
N ARG A 466 0.06 -0.78 -20.57
CA ARG A 466 -0.32 -0.01 -21.74
C ARG A 466 -1.77 0.40 -21.55
N ALA A 467 -2.03 1.68 -21.87
CA ALA A 467 -3.39 2.20 -21.96
C ALA A 467 -4.29 1.27 -22.78
N PRO A 468 -5.60 1.25 -22.54
CA PRO A 468 -6.56 0.27 -23.06
C PRO A 468 -6.81 0.30 -24.57
N GLU A 469 -5.86 0.68 -25.39
CA GLU A 469 -5.98 0.58 -26.86
C GLU A 469 -6.18 -0.85 -27.40
N GLN A 470 -6.11 -1.86 -26.54
CA GLN A 470 -6.32 -3.26 -26.94
C GLN A 470 -7.70 -3.84 -26.56
N LEU A 471 -8.61 -3.05 -25.99
CA LEU A 471 -9.97 -3.50 -25.72
C LEU A 471 -11.00 -3.06 -26.78
N SER A 472 -10.58 -2.45 -27.89
CA SER A 472 -11.45 -2.07 -29.00
C SER A 472 -11.16 -2.85 -30.30
N GLY A 473 -10.88 -4.13 -30.19
CA GLY A 473 -10.65 -5.02 -31.34
C GLY A 473 -11.55 -6.23 -31.29
N GLU A 474 -12.73 -6.11 -31.96
CA GLU A 474 -13.72 -7.11 -32.34
C GLU A 474 -14.51 -7.84 -31.28
#